data_c5182b8decb5f6d67739261c791c5c7f
#
_entry.id   c5182b8decb5f6d67739261c791c5c7f
#
_cell.length_a   1.000
_cell.length_b   1.000
_cell.length_c   1.000
_cell.angle_alpha   90.00
_cell.angle_beta   90.00
_cell.angle_gamma   90.00
#
_symmetry.space_group_name_H-M   'P 1'
#
loop_
_entity.id
_entity.type
_entity.pdbx_description
1 polymer ?
#
loop_
_entity_poly.entity_id
_entity_poly.type
_entity_poly.pdbx_seq_one_letter_code
_entity_poly.pdbx_strand_id
1 'polypeptide(L)'
;MVIARDSRRHFGSEVALGKITGYRAVNKFGESINCDNDVPTDLWDGADGATSTAVWVPPTQARIHTIVSTSDTDSDTGGSNPQAAGARTIRVYYLADWDTAEASEDIVLDGTAGVAMVNSAVIIHRMHMLTWGANGVNAGVITATAATDGTVTASILAGNNQTQMCIYGTIYTHLSLIITC
;
A
#
# COMPACT_ATOMS: atom_id res chain seq x y z
N MET A 1 25.95 -22.94 -29.38
CA MET A 1 26.64 -21.63 -29.34
C MET A 1 26.01 -20.86 -28.18
N VAL A 2 26.68 -20.84 -27.02
CA VAL A 2 26.20 -20.08 -25.86
C VAL A 2 26.67 -18.66 -26.05
N ILE A 3 25.77 -17.75 -26.34
CA ILE A 3 26.07 -16.31 -26.36
C ILE A 3 26.21 -15.91 -24.89
N ALA A 4 27.44 -15.72 -24.42
CA ALA A 4 27.72 -15.09 -23.15
C ALA A 4 27.10 -13.68 -23.18
N ARG A 5 25.95 -13.49 -22.59
CA ARG A 5 25.36 -12.16 -22.43
C ARG A 5 26.24 -11.38 -21.46
N ASP A 6 26.69 -10.23 -21.89
CA ASP A 6 27.38 -9.27 -21.02
C ASP A 6 26.38 -8.74 -19.98
N SER A 7 26.21 -9.52 -18.92
CA SER A 7 25.25 -9.25 -17.84
C SER A 7 25.58 -7.96 -17.06
N ARG A 8 26.76 -7.41 -17.24
CA ARG A 8 27.21 -6.23 -16.48
C ARG A 8 26.57 -4.93 -16.96
N ARG A 9 26.16 -4.87 -18.22
CA ARG A 9 25.57 -3.63 -18.79
C ARG A 9 24.06 -3.52 -18.57
N HIS A 10 23.38 -4.62 -18.27
CA HIS A 10 21.92 -4.65 -18.25
C HIS A 10 21.32 -5.36 -17.03
N PHE A 11 22.11 -5.56 -15.96
CA PHE A 11 21.64 -6.27 -14.78
C PHE A 11 20.35 -5.68 -14.22
N GLY A 12 20.29 -4.36 -14.02
CA GLY A 12 19.09 -3.70 -13.53
C GLY A 12 17.87 -3.87 -14.44
N SER A 13 18.08 -3.79 -15.76
CA SER A 13 16.98 -4.01 -16.73
C SER A 13 16.52 -5.46 -16.76
N GLU A 14 17.43 -6.42 -16.63
CA GLU A 14 17.06 -7.84 -16.61
C GLU A 14 16.36 -8.23 -15.30
N VAL A 15 16.75 -7.62 -14.19
CA VAL A 15 16.02 -7.74 -12.91
C VAL A 15 14.63 -7.13 -13.02
N ALA A 16 14.52 -5.93 -13.59
CA ALA A 16 13.22 -5.27 -13.79
C ALA A 16 12.27 -6.07 -14.70
N LEU A 17 12.84 -6.81 -15.65
CA LEU A 17 12.09 -7.70 -16.54
C LEU A 17 11.82 -9.09 -15.95
N GLY A 18 12.23 -9.34 -14.71
CA GLY A 18 12.05 -10.63 -14.04
C GLY A 18 12.86 -11.80 -14.64
N LYS A 19 13.95 -11.49 -15.39
CA LYS A 19 14.76 -12.51 -16.08
C LYS A 19 15.84 -13.15 -15.22
N ILE A 20 16.12 -12.57 -14.07
CA ILE A 20 17.16 -13.07 -13.16
C ILE A 20 16.47 -13.71 -11.96
N THR A 21 16.58 -15.03 -11.87
CA THR A 21 16.04 -15.78 -10.74
C THR A 21 16.66 -15.27 -9.44
N GLY A 22 15.85 -15.04 -8.45
CA GLY A 22 16.30 -14.56 -7.16
C GLY A 22 16.34 -13.03 -7.01
N TYR A 23 16.00 -12.29 -8.06
CA TYR A 23 15.95 -10.83 -8.03
C TYR A 23 14.63 -10.33 -8.59
N ARG A 24 14.08 -9.30 -7.95
CA ARG A 24 12.91 -8.57 -8.45
C ARG A 24 13.14 -7.08 -8.33
N ALA A 25 12.52 -6.32 -9.22
CA ALA A 25 12.47 -4.88 -9.09
C ALA A 25 11.56 -4.51 -7.91
N VAL A 26 12.01 -3.57 -7.10
CA VAL A 26 11.19 -2.93 -6.07
C VAL A 26 10.84 -1.55 -6.59
N ASN A 27 9.56 -1.30 -6.80
CA ASN A 27 9.06 0.03 -7.12
C ASN A 27 8.63 0.69 -5.82
N LYS A 28 9.20 1.85 -5.55
CA LYS A 28 8.89 2.65 -4.37
C LYS A 28 8.65 4.08 -4.80
N PHE A 29 7.52 4.62 -4.44
CA PHE A 29 7.25 6.04 -4.57
C PHE A 29 6.58 6.56 -3.32
N GLY A 30 6.76 7.83 -3.03
CA GLY A 30 6.09 8.54 -1.98
C GLY A 30 5.38 9.77 -2.53
N GLU A 31 4.32 10.16 -1.90
CA GLU A 31 3.57 11.36 -2.21
C GLU A 31 3.32 12.14 -0.92
N SER A 32 3.59 13.42 -0.93
CA SER A 32 3.11 14.35 0.10
C SER A 32 2.32 15.46 -0.58
N ILE A 33 1.07 15.61 -0.20
CA ILE A 33 0.17 16.64 -0.75
C ILE A 33 0.54 18.03 -0.24
N ASN A 34 1.14 18.08 0.94
CA ASN A 34 1.47 19.34 1.60
C ASN A 34 2.98 19.46 1.84
N CYS A 35 3.73 19.62 0.75
CA CYS A 35 5.14 19.99 0.87
C CYS A 35 5.25 21.47 1.23
N ASP A 36 5.66 21.74 2.45
CA ASP A 36 6.00 23.09 2.90
C ASP A 36 7.43 23.43 2.41
N ASN A 37 7.62 24.66 1.91
CA ASN A 37 8.93 25.12 1.45
C ASN A 37 9.83 25.62 2.60
N ASP A 38 9.25 25.85 3.77
CA ASP A 38 9.97 26.39 4.94
C ASP A 38 10.36 25.32 5.97
N VAL A 39 9.75 24.14 5.90
CA VAL A 39 10.00 23.02 6.82
C VAL A 39 10.26 21.74 6.01
N PRO A 40 11.33 20.98 6.32
CA PRO A 40 11.51 19.66 5.71
C PRO A 40 10.29 18.80 5.97
N THR A 41 9.62 18.37 4.90
CA THR A 41 8.44 17.54 4.95
C THR A 41 8.78 16.14 4.49
N ASP A 42 8.46 15.14 5.29
CA ASP A 42 8.67 13.75 4.93
C ASP A 42 7.72 13.36 3.78
N LEU A 43 8.28 12.75 2.74
CA LEU A 43 7.50 12.12 1.67
C LEU A 43 6.94 10.76 2.10
N TRP A 44 7.28 10.32 3.28
CA TRP A 44 6.89 9.04 3.83
C TRP A 44 6.81 9.09 5.36
N ASP A 45 5.59 9.03 5.87
CA ASP A 45 5.29 9.10 7.31
C ASP A 45 5.13 7.73 7.95
N GLY A 46 5.37 6.66 7.21
CA GLY A 46 5.11 5.31 7.67
C GLY A 46 3.68 4.85 7.40
N ALA A 47 3.32 3.68 7.92
CA ALA A 47 2.05 3.04 7.62
C ALA A 47 0.85 3.66 8.36
N ASP A 48 1.08 4.34 9.46
CA ASP A 48 0.04 4.87 10.34
C ASP A 48 -0.26 6.37 10.11
N GLY A 49 0.47 7.01 9.18
CA GLY A 49 0.30 8.43 8.91
C GLY A 49 0.66 9.34 10.09
N ALA A 50 1.26 8.79 11.14
CA ALA A 50 1.79 9.58 12.22
C ALA A 50 3.08 10.29 11.76
N THR A 51 3.41 11.38 12.39
CA THR A 51 4.66 12.14 12.18
C THR A 51 5.92 11.35 12.55
N SER A 52 5.78 10.05 12.69
CA SER A 52 6.84 9.15 13.07
C SER A 52 7.52 8.59 11.83
N THR A 53 8.80 8.55 11.85
CA THR A 53 9.65 7.81 10.89
C THR A 53 9.48 6.29 11.05
N ALA A 54 8.25 5.82 11.29
CA ALA A 54 7.96 4.43 11.50
C ALA A 54 8.37 3.63 10.27
N VAL A 55 9.28 2.73 10.46
CA VAL A 55 9.68 1.76 9.44
C VAL A 55 8.46 0.89 9.14
N TRP A 56 8.15 0.71 7.86
CA TRP A 56 7.12 -0.23 7.47
C TRP A 56 7.42 -1.61 8.05
N VAL A 57 6.43 -2.19 8.74
CA VAL A 57 6.54 -3.49 9.39
C VAL A 57 5.61 -4.46 8.66
N PRO A 58 6.14 -5.57 8.11
CA PRO A 58 5.29 -6.60 7.50
C PRO A 58 4.53 -7.37 8.58
N PRO A 59 3.37 -7.97 8.25
CA PRO A 59 2.78 -8.98 9.10
C PRO A 59 3.71 -10.20 9.22
N THR A 60 3.55 -10.99 10.28
CA THR A 60 4.41 -12.16 10.54
C THR A 60 4.23 -13.27 9.51
N GLN A 61 3.09 -13.28 8.83
CA GLN A 61 2.76 -14.17 7.71
C GLN A 61 1.62 -13.55 6.89
N ALA A 62 1.17 -14.22 5.83
CA ALA A 62 -0.02 -13.79 5.11
C ALA A 62 -1.22 -13.71 6.05
N ARG A 63 -1.87 -12.53 6.12
CA ARG A 63 -3.02 -12.26 6.97
C ARG A 63 -4.17 -11.67 6.17
N ILE A 64 -5.39 -11.94 6.58
CA ILE A 64 -6.54 -11.13 6.20
C ILE A 64 -6.33 -9.74 6.81
N HIS A 65 -6.52 -8.70 6.01
CA HIS A 65 -6.48 -7.32 6.49
C HIS A 65 -7.88 -6.78 6.65
N THR A 66 -8.08 -6.02 7.72
CA THR A 66 -9.29 -5.23 7.92
C THR A 66 -9.02 -3.80 7.47
N ILE A 67 -9.89 -3.31 6.60
CA ILE A 67 -9.86 -1.94 6.09
C ILE A 67 -10.87 -1.12 6.88
N VAL A 68 -10.43 -0.03 7.48
CA VAL A 68 -11.27 0.82 8.32
C VAL A 68 -10.88 2.28 8.16
N SER A 69 -11.87 3.17 8.15
CA SER A 69 -11.64 4.63 8.26
C SER A 69 -11.81 5.11 9.70
N THR A 70 -11.19 6.20 10.03
CA THR A 70 -11.45 6.93 11.29
C THR A 70 -12.68 7.83 11.21
N SER A 71 -13.38 7.86 10.07
CA SER A 71 -14.56 8.70 9.83
C SER A 71 -15.70 7.91 9.19
N ASP A 72 -16.90 8.02 9.74
CA ASP A 72 -18.11 7.45 9.15
C ASP A 72 -18.51 8.13 7.83
N THR A 73 -17.88 9.26 7.51
CA THR A 73 -18.05 9.94 6.22
C THR A 73 -17.39 9.16 5.05
N ASP A 74 -16.51 8.20 5.33
CA ASP A 74 -15.92 7.32 4.35
C ASP A 74 -16.72 6.01 4.27
N SER A 75 -17.89 6.08 3.67
CA SER A 75 -18.80 4.94 3.60
C SER A 75 -19.61 4.93 2.31
N ASP A 76 -20.00 3.73 1.87
CA ASP A 76 -20.94 3.50 0.79
C ASP A 76 -22.20 2.78 1.31
N THR A 77 -23.20 2.64 0.46
CA THR A 77 -24.44 1.91 0.80
C THR A 77 -24.16 0.41 0.94
N GLY A 78 -24.67 -0.18 2.01
CA GLY A 78 -24.66 -1.63 2.21
C GLY A 78 -24.00 -2.12 3.48
N GLY A 79 -23.28 -1.25 4.20
CA GLY A 79 -22.72 -1.52 5.51
C GLY A 79 -23.54 -0.96 6.66
N SER A 80 -22.90 -0.80 7.82
CA SER A 80 -23.50 -0.23 9.03
C SER A 80 -23.73 1.27 8.92
N ASN A 81 -22.94 1.95 8.10
CA ASN A 81 -23.01 3.39 7.88
C ASN A 81 -23.67 3.72 6.53
N PRO A 82 -24.46 4.80 6.46
CA PRO A 82 -25.06 5.22 5.19
C PRO A 82 -24.01 5.77 4.24
N GLN A 83 -24.33 5.78 2.96
CA GLN A 83 -23.49 6.40 1.94
C GLN A 83 -23.21 7.87 2.26
N ALA A 84 -21.95 8.27 2.21
CA ALA A 84 -21.52 9.57 2.66
C ALA A 84 -20.61 10.30 1.63
N ALA A 85 -20.07 11.45 2.03
CA ALA A 85 -19.41 12.39 1.12
C ALA A 85 -17.92 12.09 0.88
N GLY A 86 -17.30 11.26 1.71
CA GLY A 86 -15.87 10.90 1.62
C GLY A 86 -15.62 9.75 0.65
N ALA A 87 -14.60 8.95 0.95
CA ALA A 87 -14.28 7.75 0.19
C ALA A 87 -15.39 6.71 0.30
N ARG A 88 -15.65 5.97 -0.78
CA ARG A 88 -16.71 4.95 -0.81
C ARG A 88 -16.15 3.57 -1.12
N THR A 89 -15.36 3.46 -2.18
CA THR A 89 -14.72 2.21 -2.57
C THR A 89 -13.25 2.48 -2.79
N ILE A 90 -12.42 1.58 -2.29
CA ILE A 90 -10.98 1.62 -2.51
C ILE A 90 -10.53 0.34 -3.20
N ARG A 91 -9.46 0.42 -3.96
CA ARG A 91 -8.72 -0.73 -4.48
C ARG A 91 -7.46 -0.93 -3.66
N VAL A 92 -7.30 -2.16 -3.20
CA VAL A 92 -6.13 -2.62 -2.45
C VAL A 92 -5.28 -3.50 -3.37
N TYR A 93 -4.01 -3.16 -3.56
CA TYR A 93 -3.04 -3.97 -4.29
C TYR A 93 -2.16 -4.69 -3.29
N TYR A 94 -2.01 -6.00 -3.49
CA TYR A 94 -1.33 -6.84 -2.52
C TYR A 94 -0.61 -8.03 -3.17
N LEU A 95 0.28 -8.65 -2.40
CA LEU A 95 0.81 -9.97 -2.68
C LEU A 95 0.23 -10.96 -1.65
N ALA A 96 -0.33 -12.03 -2.14
CA ALA A 96 -0.80 -13.12 -1.28
C ALA A 96 0.36 -13.94 -0.71
N ASP A 97 1.43 -14.05 -1.47
CA ASP A 97 2.71 -14.65 -1.10
C ASP A 97 3.83 -13.95 -1.86
N TRP A 98 5.06 -14.07 -1.38
CA TRP A 98 6.23 -13.44 -1.98
C TRP A 98 6.52 -13.95 -3.40
N ASP A 99 6.05 -15.14 -3.75
CA ASP A 99 6.22 -15.78 -5.06
C ASP A 99 5.07 -15.55 -6.03
N THR A 100 3.98 -14.92 -5.58
CA THR A 100 2.81 -14.68 -6.42
C THR A 100 2.90 -13.37 -7.19
N ALA A 101 2.15 -13.30 -8.29
CA ALA A 101 1.92 -12.03 -8.96
C ALA A 101 1.07 -11.11 -8.08
N GLU A 102 1.19 -9.80 -8.32
CA GLU A 102 0.31 -8.80 -7.72
C GLU A 102 -1.15 -9.13 -8.01
N ALA A 103 -1.96 -9.02 -6.98
CA ALA A 103 -3.41 -9.10 -7.06
C ALA A 103 -4.04 -7.80 -6.54
N SER A 104 -5.32 -7.60 -6.81
CA SER A 104 -6.08 -6.48 -6.27
C SER A 104 -7.46 -6.93 -5.82
N GLU A 105 -8.01 -6.20 -4.85
CA GLU A 105 -9.35 -6.40 -4.32
C GLU A 105 -10.02 -5.04 -4.12
N ASP A 106 -11.29 -4.93 -4.50
CA ASP A 106 -12.08 -3.72 -4.30
C ASP A 106 -12.88 -3.84 -3.02
N ILE A 107 -12.70 -2.91 -2.12
CA ILE A 107 -13.35 -2.87 -0.80
C ILE A 107 -14.34 -1.71 -0.75
N VAL A 108 -15.58 -2.04 -0.47
CA VAL A 108 -16.62 -1.06 -0.17
C VAL A 108 -16.47 -0.66 1.29
N LEU A 109 -16.21 0.62 1.54
CA LEU A 109 -15.98 1.13 2.89
C LEU A 109 -17.29 1.24 3.69
N ASP A 110 -17.20 1.03 4.99
CA ASP A 110 -18.27 1.15 5.97
C ASP A 110 -17.90 2.08 7.13
N GLY A 111 -17.20 3.18 6.82
CA GLY A 111 -16.81 4.18 7.81
C GLY A 111 -15.87 3.61 8.88
N THR A 112 -16.27 3.78 10.13
CA THR A 112 -15.56 3.26 11.31
C THR A 112 -15.83 1.77 11.56
N ALA A 113 -16.74 1.15 10.84
CA ALA A 113 -16.91 -0.30 10.82
C ALA A 113 -15.87 -0.93 9.88
N GLY A 114 -15.07 -1.83 10.39
CA GLY A 114 -14.01 -2.48 9.59
C GLY A 114 -14.56 -3.48 8.59
N VAL A 115 -14.06 -3.45 7.37
CA VAL A 115 -14.39 -4.40 6.31
C VAL A 115 -13.18 -5.30 6.05
N ALA A 116 -13.36 -6.61 6.21
CA ALA A 116 -12.30 -7.57 5.97
C ALA A 116 -12.10 -7.83 4.47
N MET A 117 -10.85 -7.93 4.04
CA MET A 117 -10.49 -8.47 2.72
C MET A 117 -10.91 -9.94 2.64
N VAL A 118 -11.15 -10.43 1.44
CA VAL A 118 -11.41 -11.85 1.18
C VAL A 118 -10.11 -12.64 1.19
N ASN A 119 -9.05 -12.07 0.64
CA ASN A 119 -7.78 -12.75 0.46
C ASN A 119 -6.74 -12.30 1.50
N SER A 120 -5.91 -13.25 1.94
CA SER A 120 -4.78 -12.93 2.80
C SER A 120 -3.64 -12.29 2.00
N ALA A 121 -2.89 -11.42 2.66
CA ALA A 121 -1.77 -10.70 2.08
C ALA A 121 -0.55 -10.73 3.00
N VAL A 122 0.63 -10.94 2.42
CA VAL A 122 1.93 -10.75 3.09
C VAL A 122 2.35 -9.29 3.05
N ILE A 123 1.84 -8.54 2.06
CA ILE A 123 2.08 -7.11 1.91
C ILE A 123 0.91 -6.48 1.17
N ILE A 124 0.44 -5.34 1.70
CA ILE A 124 -0.35 -4.37 0.94
C ILE A 124 0.61 -3.26 0.54
N HIS A 125 0.82 -3.11 -0.75
CA HIS A 125 1.80 -2.15 -1.25
C HIS A 125 1.17 -0.87 -1.80
N ARG A 126 -0.13 -0.86 -2.03
CA ARG A 126 -0.86 0.33 -2.45
C ARG A 126 -2.34 0.21 -2.14
N MET A 127 -2.93 1.33 -1.76
CA MET A 127 -4.38 1.53 -1.76
C MET A 127 -4.71 2.83 -2.48
N HIS A 128 -5.80 2.88 -3.22
CA HIS A 128 -6.33 4.13 -3.77
C HIS A 128 -7.85 4.11 -3.87
N MET A 129 -8.44 5.29 -3.83
CA MET A 129 -9.89 5.43 -3.99
C MET A 129 -10.31 5.15 -5.42
N LEU A 130 -11.40 4.38 -5.58
CA LEU A 130 -12.08 4.16 -6.85
C LEU A 130 -13.29 5.07 -6.99
N THR A 131 -14.06 5.19 -5.92
CA THR A 131 -15.26 6.01 -5.87
C THR A 131 -15.30 6.85 -4.60
N TRP A 132 -15.93 8.00 -4.69
CA TRP A 132 -16.04 8.96 -3.59
C TRP A 132 -17.34 9.77 -3.70
N GLY A 133 -17.69 10.45 -2.63
CA GLY A 133 -18.78 11.40 -2.58
C GLY A 133 -18.35 12.82 -2.90
N ALA A 134 -19.07 13.79 -2.36
CA ALA A 134 -18.90 15.21 -2.69
C ALA A 134 -17.53 15.80 -2.28
N ASN A 135 -16.83 15.19 -1.33
CA ASN A 135 -15.53 15.69 -0.87
C ASN A 135 -14.39 15.49 -1.87
N GLY A 136 -14.51 14.49 -2.77
CA GLY A 136 -13.44 14.17 -3.73
C GLY A 136 -12.22 13.47 -3.12
N VAL A 137 -12.14 13.43 -1.80
CA VAL A 137 -11.06 12.83 -0.98
C VAL A 137 -11.67 12.09 0.20
N ASN A 138 -10.87 11.26 0.89
CA ASN A 138 -11.31 10.63 2.13
C ASN A 138 -11.42 11.65 3.27
N ALA A 139 -12.33 11.39 4.20
CA ALA A 139 -12.58 12.26 5.35
C ALA A 139 -11.70 11.88 6.56
N GLY A 140 -11.50 10.60 6.76
CA GLY A 140 -10.68 10.05 7.83
C GLY A 140 -9.42 9.35 7.32
N VAL A 141 -8.53 8.95 8.21
CA VAL A 141 -7.42 8.06 7.87
C VAL A 141 -7.98 6.67 7.60
N ILE A 142 -7.68 6.11 6.43
CA ILE A 142 -8.07 4.73 6.07
C ILE A 142 -6.86 3.84 6.29
N THR A 143 -6.99 2.82 7.11
CA THR A 143 -5.91 1.88 7.44
C THR A 143 -6.24 0.47 6.98
N ALA A 144 -5.21 -0.27 6.61
CA ALA A 144 -5.24 -1.71 6.39
C ALA A 144 -4.47 -2.39 7.54
N THR A 145 -5.18 -3.09 8.40
CA THR A 145 -4.62 -3.73 9.60
C THR A 145 -4.65 -5.24 9.47
N ALA A 146 -3.49 -5.89 9.60
CA ALA A 146 -3.35 -7.33 9.56
C ALA A 146 -4.05 -7.97 10.78
N ALA A 147 -4.96 -8.90 10.52
CA ALA A 147 -5.63 -9.66 11.59
C ALA A 147 -4.61 -10.45 12.41
N THR A 148 -4.88 -10.63 13.70
CA THR A 148 -4.02 -11.31 14.68
C THR A 148 -2.77 -10.53 15.05
N ASP A 149 -2.03 -10.00 14.09
CA ASP A 149 -0.79 -9.25 14.34
C ASP A 149 -1.08 -7.83 14.81
N GLY A 150 -2.22 -7.25 14.41
CA GLY A 150 -2.56 -5.87 14.68
C GLY A 150 -1.68 -4.86 13.94
N THR A 151 -0.87 -5.33 12.97
CA THR A 151 0.05 -4.48 12.23
C THR A 151 -0.69 -3.67 11.18
N VAL A 152 -0.54 -2.36 11.20
CA VAL A 152 -0.97 -1.48 10.10
C VAL A 152 0.07 -1.56 8.99
N THR A 153 -0.33 -2.09 7.84
CA THR A 153 0.57 -2.33 6.70
C THR A 153 0.46 -1.29 5.61
N ALA A 154 -0.64 -0.56 5.55
CA ALA A 154 -0.83 0.55 4.62
C ALA A 154 -1.85 1.54 5.19
N SER A 155 -1.74 2.81 4.84
CA SER A 155 -2.73 3.82 5.17
C SER A 155 -2.89 4.88 4.08
N ILE A 156 -4.09 5.47 4.00
CA ILE A 156 -4.39 6.68 3.24
C ILE A 156 -4.69 7.76 4.27
N LEU A 157 -3.87 8.81 4.30
CA LEU A 157 -4.08 9.94 5.21
C LEU A 157 -5.39 10.67 4.88
N ALA A 158 -5.97 11.32 5.87
CA ALA A 158 -7.15 12.14 5.67
C ALA A 158 -6.88 13.25 4.63
N GLY A 159 -7.87 13.52 3.78
CA GLY A 159 -7.74 14.51 2.71
C GLY A 159 -6.94 14.03 1.48
N ASN A 160 -6.65 12.74 1.40
CA ASN A 160 -5.91 12.13 0.29
C ASN A 160 -6.79 11.21 -0.55
N ASN A 161 -6.25 10.65 -1.61
CA ASN A 161 -6.94 9.70 -2.48
C ASN A 161 -6.18 8.38 -2.64
N GLN A 162 -4.96 8.27 -2.14
CA GLN A 162 -4.13 7.08 -2.22
C GLN A 162 -3.10 7.03 -1.10
N THR A 163 -2.48 5.86 -0.91
CA THR A 163 -1.35 5.69 -0.01
C THR A 163 -0.18 6.58 -0.46
N GLN A 164 0.48 7.23 0.50
CA GLN A 164 1.65 8.09 0.23
C GLN A 164 2.85 7.29 -0.27
N MET A 165 2.86 6.01 -0.01
CA MET A 165 3.96 5.13 -0.37
C MET A 165 3.46 3.84 -0.99
N CYS A 166 4.20 3.36 -1.98
CA CYS A 166 4.04 2.04 -2.54
C CYS A 166 5.34 1.25 -2.34
N ILE A 167 5.26 0.10 -1.69
CA ILE A 167 6.40 -0.79 -1.50
C ILE A 167 6.09 -2.13 -2.15
N TYR A 168 6.99 -2.55 -3.03
CA TYR A 168 7.04 -3.91 -3.54
C TYR A 168 8.07 -4.71 -2.77
N GLY A 169 7.63 -5.77 -2.12
CA GLY A 169 8.53 -6.70 -1.44
C GLY A 169 9.25 -7.65 -2.40
N THR A 170 10.36 -8.18 -1.95
CA THR A 170 11.05 -9.31 -2.58
C THR A 170 11.05 -10.49 -1.62
N ILE A 171 11.03 -11.71 -2.19
CA ILE A 171 11.12 -12.95 -1.42
C ILE A 171 12.47 -13.16 -0.74
N TYR A 172 13.48 -12.39 -1.09
CA TYR A 172 14.83 -12.58 -0.59
C TYR A 172 15.14 -11.58 0.52
N THR A 173 15.20 -12.07 1.74
CA THR A 173 15.44 -11.30 2.96
C THR A 173 16.86 -10.71 3.07
N HIS A 174 17.73 -10.95 2.09
CA HIS A 174 19.15 -10.61 2.21
C HIS A 174 19.70 -9.57 1.24
N LEU A 175 18.89 -9.02 0.36
CA LEU A 175 19.34 -7.96 -0.56
C LEU A 175 18.26 -6.89 -0.71
N SER A 176 18.24 -5.95 0.21
CA SER A 176 17.58 -4.66 -0.03
C SER A 176 18.55 -3.79 -0.81
N LEU A 177 18.42 -3.76 -2.13
CA LEU A 177 19.09 -2.77 -2.95
C LEU A 177 18.27 -1.47 -2.86
N ILE A 178 18.66 -0.59 -1.96
CA ILE A 178 18.11 0.77 -1.90
C ILE A 178 18.80 1.56 -3.00
N ILE A 179 18.12 1.78 -4.10
CA ILE A 179 18.57 2.76 -5.10
C ILE A 179 17.98 4.10 -4.66
N THR A 180 18.81 4.93 -4.04
CA THR A 180 18.49 6.33 -3.83
C THR A 180 18.77 7.07 -5.13
N CYS A 181 17.77 7.73 -5.67
CA CYS A 181 17.94 8.72 -6.75
C CYS A 181 18.40 10.04 -6.17
#